data_f19904a55e5b10acb5837f371c0c7ca8
#
_entry.id   f19904a55e5b10acb5837f371c0c7ca8
#
_cell.length_a   1.000
_cell.length_b   1.000
_cell.length_c   1.000
_cell.angle_alpha   90.00
_cell.angle_beta   90.00
_cell.angle_gamma   90.00
#
_symmetry.space_group_name_H-M   'P 1'
#
loop_
_entity.id
_entity.type
_entity.pdbx_description
1 polymer ?
#
loop_
_entity_poly.entity_id
_entity_poly.type
_entity_poly.pdbx_seq_one_letter_code
_entity_poly.pdbx_strand_id
1 'polypeptide(L)'
;WQTSWGVSWRLIGAMIMAHGDDKGLVLPPKVAPIQVVIIPIYRNDEGKDKVLPKVNEIKENLESKDIRVHVDDRSELSPGYKFNDWELKGVPIRIEIGPKDIEKQSMVIAKRYNLEKSSLGFSEIEKIPSILDEIQDNMLTKAKEEAKVNTTDISDYQKFKSKIEKGGFFNAPWCGKLECEEKIKEET
;
A
#
# COMPACT_ATOMS: atom_id res chain seq x y z
N TRP A 1 25.58 -28.65 10.57
CA TRP A 1 25.12 -27.27 10.38
C TRP A 1 23.60 -27.25 10.34
N GLN A 2 22.99 -26.31 11.04
CA GLN A 2 21.54 -26.09 11.01
C GLN A 2 21.23 -24.69 10.54
N THR A 3 20.14 -24.51 9.82
CA THR A 3 19.59 -23.21 9.47
C THR A 3 18.27 -23.03 10.22
N SER A 4 18.03 -21.82 10.73
CA SER A 4 16.75 -21.47 11.30
C SER A 4 16.22 -20.19 10.68
N TRP A 5 14.91 -20.14 10.45
CA TRP A 5 14.23 -19.00 9.86
C TRP A 5 13.30 -18.39 10.91
N GLY A 6 13.36 -17.11 11.07
CA GLY A 6 12.50 -16.40 12.02
C GLY A 6 11.98 -15.10 11.45
N VAL A 7 10.72 -14.81 11.75
CA VAL A 7 10.06 -13.55 11.41
C VAL A 7 9.50 -12.94 12.69
N SER A 8 9.74 -11.67 12.93
CA SER A 8 9.22 -10.95 14.07
C SER A 8 8.24 -9.85 13.65
N TRP A 9 7.48 -9.34 14.61
CA TRP A 9 6.60 -8.18 14.43
C TRP A 9 7.29 -6.92 13.92
N ARG A 10 8.61 -6.83 13.99
CA ARG A 10 9.41 -5.73 13.42
C ARG A 10 9.25 -5.59 11.91
N LEU A 11 8.91 -6.68 11.18
CA LEU A 11 8.63 -6.59 9.75
C LEU A 11 7.41 -5.71 9.43
N ILE A 12 6.42 -5.62 10.32
CA ILE A 12 5.30 -4.68 10.17
C ILE A 12 5.82 -3.25 10.20
N GLY A 13 6.68 -2.92 11.19
CA GLY A 13 7.33 -1.61 11.26
C GLY A 13 8.17 -1.29 10.04
N ALA A 14 8.97 -2.24 9.55
CA ALA A 14 9.76 -2.08 8.34
C ALA A 14 8.89 -1.81 7.10
N MET A 15 7.75 -2.52 6.95
CA MET A 15 6.79 -2.29 5.87
C MET A 15 6.19 -0.88 5.94
N ILE A 16 5.83 -0.42 7.14
CA ILE A 16 5.28 0.93 7.36
C ILE A 16 6.30 1.99 6.96
N MET A 17 7.55 1.84 7.41
CA MET A 17 8.64 2.78 7.08
C MET A 17 8.99 2.79 5.59
N ALA A 18 8.89 1.63 4.91
CA ALA A 18 9.22 1.51 3.49
C ALA A 18 8.14 2.08 2.56
N HIS A 19 6.87 2.05 2.97
CA HIS A 19 5.75 2.35 2.07
C HIS A 19 4.83 3.44 2.58
N GLY A 20 4.78 3.72 3.88
CA GLY A 20 3.92 4.74 4.47
C GLY A 20 4.26 6.16 4.00
N ASP A 21 3.28 7.05 4.10
CA ASP A 21 3.42 8.47 3.81
C ASP A 21 2.76 9.33 4.91
N ASP A 22 2.78 10.66 4.75
CA ASP A 22 2.17 11.61 5.71
C ASP A 22 0.65 11.45 5.87
N LYS A 23 -0.01 10.70 4.98
CA LYS A 23 -1.45 10.41 5.03
C LYS A 23 -1.78 9.11 5.74
N GLY A 24 -0.78 8.29 6.07
CA GLY A 24 -0.96 7.05 6.82
C GLY A 24 -0.32 5.83 6.18
N LEU A 25 -0.92 4.66 6.42
CA LEU A 25 -0.42 3.40 5.86
C LEU A 25 -0.58 3.33 4.35
N VAL A 26 0.36 2.64 3.70
CA VAL A 26 0.26 2.19 2.30
C VAL A 26 0.57 0.71 2.29
N LEU A 27 -0.47 -0.12 2.21
CA LEU A 27 -0.31 -1.56 2.34
C LEU A 27 -0.15 -2.22 0.97
N PRO A 28 0.89 -3.05 0.78
CA PRO A 28 0.98 -3.88 -0.41
C PRO A 28 -0.23 -4.82 -0.51
N PRO A 29 -0.87 -4.97 -1.68
CA PRO A 29 -2.11 -5.75 -1.82
C PRO A 29 -2.04 -7.17 -1.26
N LYS A 30 -0.91 -7.89 -1.41
CA LYS A 30 -0.77 -9.28 -0.94
C LYS A 30 -0.84 -9.42 0.57
N VAL A 31 -0.44 -8.40 1.34
CA VAL A 31 -0.46 -8.42 2.81
C VAL A 31 -1.59 -7.60 3.43
N ALA A 32 -2.30 -6.78 2.65
CA ALA A 32 -3.40 -5.96 3.15
C ALA A 32 -4.56 -6.83 3.66
N PRO A 33 -5.05 -6.65 4.90
CA PRO A 33 -6.21 -7.39 5.42
C PRO A 33 -7.48 -7.14 4.59
N ILE A 34 -7.61 -5.93 4.06
CA ILE A 34 -8.63 -5.49 3.12
C ILE A 34 -7.92 -4.97 1.89
N GLN A 35 -8.19 -5.57 0.73
CA GLN A 35 -7.59 -5.16 -0.54
C GLN A 35 -8.40 -4.09 -1.25
N VAL A 36 -9.72 -4.19 -1.10
CA VAL A 36 -10.67 -3.28 -1.72
C VAL A 36 -11.70 -2.84 -0.69
N VAL A 37 -11.89 -1.54 -0.52
CA VAL A 37 -13.02 -1.00 0.21
C VAL A 37 -14.01 -0.36 -0.76
N ILE A 38 -15.29 -0.68 -0.63
CA ILE A 38 -16.37 -0.08 -1.42
C ILE A 38 -17.10 0.91 -0.53
N ILE A 39 -17.23 2.15 -0.97
CA ILE A 39 -17.92 3.22 -0.26
C ILE A 39 -19.14 3.63 -1.06
N PRO A 40 -20.34 3.19 -0.65
CA PRO A 40 -21.58 3.67 -1.23
C PRO A 40 -21.83 5.12 -0.83
N ILE A 41 -22.22 5.95 -1.81
CA ILE A 41 -22.49 7.39 -1.63
C ILE A 41 -23.94 7.65 -1.95
N TYR A 42 -24.75 7.96 -0.94
CA TYR A 42 -26.16 8.32 -1.11
C TYR A 42 -26.57 9.34 -0.04
N ARG A 43 -27.62 10.10 -0.30
CA ARG A 43 -28.14 11.15 0.59
C ARG A 43 -29.52 10.83 1.18
N ASN A 44 -30.27 9.93 0.55
CA ASN A 44 -31.62 9.55 0.91
C ASN A 44 -31.83 8.05 0.65
N ASP A 45 -32.95 7.53 1.14
CA ASP A 45 -33.29 6.11 1.01
C ASP A 45 -33.44 5.68 -0.45
N GLU A 46 -33.98 6.53 -1.33
CA GLU A 46 -34.09 6.23 -2.77
C GLU A 46 -32.72 6.02 -3.41
N GLY A 47 -31.74 6.85 -3.06
CA GLY A 47 -30.33 6.67 -3.51
C GLY A 47 -29.69 5.42 -2.94
N LYS A 48 -30.01 5.09 -1.68
CA LYS A 48 -29.55 3.87 -1.02
C LYS A 48 -30.06 2.63 -1.75
N ASP A 49 -31.36 2.58 -2.04
CA ASP A 49 -32.00 1.43 -2.72
C ASP A 49 -31.47 1.22 -4.14
N LYS A 50 -30.99 2.27 -4.81
CA LYS A 50 -30.36 2.18 -6.13
C LYS A 50 -28.90 1.71 -6.05
N VAL A 51 -28.14 2.13 -5.04
CA VAL A 51 -26.70 1.92 -4.96
C VAL A 51 -26.35 0.59 -4.30
N LEU A 52 -27.01 0.22 -3.19
CA LEU A 52 -26.64 -0.97 -2.41
C LEU A 52 -26.74 -2.30 -3.18
N PRO A 53 -27.75 -2.55 -4.02
CA PRO A 53 -27.79 -3.78 -4.79
C PRO A 53 -26.57 -3.94 -5.69
N LYS A 54 -26.11 -2.86 -6.35
CA LYS A 54 -24.94 -2.88 -7.22
C LYS A 54 -23.65 -3.03 -6.43
N VAL A 55 -23.54 -2.40 -5.26
CA VAL A 55 -22.41 -2.57 -4.35
C VAL A 55 -22.26 -4.02 -3.91
N ASN A 56 -23.36 -4.68 -3.57
CA ASN A 56 -23.36 -6.09 -3.15
C ASN A 56 -22.96 -7.02 -4.32
N GLU A 57 -23.49 -6.78 -5.52
CA GLU A 57 -23.10 -7.51 -6.74
C GLU A 57 -21.59 -7.42 -6.99
N ILE A 58 -21.03 -6.20 -6.88
CA ILE A 58 -19.60 -5.95 -7.06
C ILE A 58 -18.79 -6.66 -5.98
N LYS A 59 -19.24 -6.57 -4.72
CA LYS A 59 -18.59 -7.26 -3.60
C LYS A 59 -18.52 -8.77 -3.85
N GLU A 60 -19.65 -9.40 -4.15
CA GLU A 60 -19.74 -10.85 -4.39
C GLU A 60 -18.85 -11.29 -5.57
N ASN A 61 -18.83 -10.50 -6.65
CA ASN A 61 -17.95 -10.76 -7.80
C ASN A 61 -16.47 -10.74 -7.41
N LEU A 62 -16.04 -9.75 -6.61
CA LEU A 62 -14.65 -9.63 -6.18
C LEU A 62 -14.27 -10.71 -5.15
N GLU A 63 -15.17 -11.03 -4.21
CA GLU A 63 -14.98 -12.09 -3.22
C GLU A 63 -14.87 -13.49 -3.89
N SER A 64 -15.63 -13.73 -4.98
CA SER A 64 -15.52 -14.96 -5.75
C SER A 64 -14.15 -15.17 -6.42
N LYS A 65 -13.31 -14.12 -6.46
CA LYS A 65 -11.93 -14.11 -6.97
C LYS A 65 -10.89 -14.05 -5.85
N ASP A 66 -11.26 -14.44 -4.64
CA ASP A 66 -10.40 -14.41 -3.45
C ASP A 66 -9.88 -13.00 -3.07
N ILE A 67 -10.57 -11.94 -3.50
CA ILE A 67 -10.24 -10.58 -3.10
C ILE A 67 -10.91 -10.26 -1.76
N ARG A 68 -10.15 -9.75 -0.80
CA ARG A 68 -10.64 -9.34 0.52
C ARG A 68 -11.31 -7.97 0.40
N VAL A 69 -12.64 -7.97 0.38
CA VAL A 69 -13.48 -6.78 0.19
C VAL A 69 -14.16 -6.37 1.49
N HIS A 70 -14.25 -5.08 1.72
CA HIS A 70 -15.08 -4.51 2.78
C HIS A 70 -16.03 -3.45 2.19
N VAL A 71 -17.28 -3.43 2.62
CA VAL A 71 -18.24 -2.37 2.29
C VAL A 71 -18.40 -1.46 3.50
N ASP A 72 -18.12 -0.17 3.32
CA ASP A 72 -18.34 0.83 4.37
C ASP A 72 -19.71 1.46 4.24
N ASP A 73 -20.69 0.85 4.87
CA ASP A 73 -22.10 1.27 4.88
C ASP A 73 -22.48 2.17 6.07
N ARG A 74 -21.52 2.65 6.87
CA ARG A 74 -21.73 3.56 8.01
C ARG A 74 -22.46 4.82 7.54
N SER A 75 -23.77 4.88 7.72
CA SER A 75 -24.62 5.97 7.21
C SER A 75 -24.44 7.29 7.96
N GLU A 76 -23.98 7.26 9.19
CA GLU A 76 -23.73 8.40 10.07
C GLU A 76 -22.49 9.21 9.69
N LEU A 77 -21.59 8.66 8.87
CA LEU A 77 -20.35 9.30 8.48
C LEU A 77 -20.41 9.88 7.07
N SER A 78 -19.85 11.06 6.89
CA SER A 78 -19.74 11.68 5.56
C SER A 78 -18.80 10.88 4.64
N PRO A 79 -19.02 10.90 3.32
CA PRO A 79 -18.11 10.23 2.37
C PRO A 79 -16.66 10.69 2.52
N GLY A 80 -16.42 11.98 2.73
CA GLY A 80 -15.07 12.53 2.94
C GLY A 80 -14.36 11.96 4.17
N TYR A 81 -15.10 11.78 5.28
CA TYR A 81 -14.55 11.14 6.48
C TYR A 81 -14.16 9.67 6.20
N LYS A 82 -15.05 8.91 5.54
CA LYS A 82 -14.77 7.53 5.15
C LYS A 82 -13.53 7.42 4.24
N PHE A 83 -13.39 8.37 3.29
CA PHE A 83 -12.23 8.40 2.41
C PHE A 83 -10.93 8.56 3.18
N ASN A 84 -10.88 9.51 4.11
CA ASN A 84 -9.70 9.74 4.95
C ASN A 84 -9.43 8.58 5.90
N ASP A 85 -10.46 7.99 6.51
CA ASP A 85 -10.33 6.85 7.42
C ASP A 85 -9.70 5.63 6.71
N TRP A 86 -10.15 5.33 5.48
CA TRP A 86 -9.59 4.23 4.71
C TRP A 86 -8.25 4.54 4.06
N GLU A 87 -7.98 5.81 3.76
CA GLU A 87 -6.67 6.29 3.31
C GLU A 87 -5.64 6.13 4.43
N LEU A 88 -5.98 6.52 5.67
CA LEU A 88 -5.14 6.34 6.86
C LEU A 88 -4.84 4.85 7.11
N LYS A 89 -5.83 3.97 6.94
CA LYS A 89 -5.70 2.50 7.08
C LYS A 89 -4.91 1.85 5.95
N GLY A 90 -4.62 2.57 4.88
CA GLY A 90 -3.76 2.11 3.79
C GLY A 90 -4.37 1.06 2.88
N VAL A 91 -5.69 1.01 2.74
CA VAL A 91 -6.36 0.04 1.85
C VAL A 91 -5.95 0.30 0.40
N PRO A 92 -5.45 -0.71 -0.34
CA PRO A 92 -4.88 -0.54 -1.67
C PRO A 92 -5.80 0.13 -2.69
N ILE A 93 -7.07 -0.30 -2.72
CA ILE A 93 -8.07 0.24 -3.64
C ILE A 93 -9.32 0.68 -2.87
N ARG A 94 -9.78 1.91 -3.12
CA ARG A 94 -11.09 2.41 -2.72
C ARG A 94 -11.97 2.55 -3.96
N ILE A 95 -13.16 1.96 -3.91
CA ILE A 95 -14.20 2.08 -4.92
C ILE A 95 -15.29 3.01 -4.37
N GLU A 96 -15.63 4.04 -5.14
CA GLU A 96 -16.67 5.02 -4.80
C GLU A 96 -17.84 4.82 -5.78
N ILE A 97 -19.06 4.64 -5.26
CA ILE A 97 -20.26 4.40 -6.09
C ILE A 97 -21.41 5.26 -5.56
N GLY A 98 -21.92 6.15 -6.40
CA GLY A 98 -23.10 6.97 -6.15
C GLY A 98 -24.20 6.78 -7.20
N PRO A 99 -25.38 7.42 -7.04
CA PRO A 99 -26.49 7.32 -8.00
C PRO A 99 -26.11 7.72 -9.43
N LYS A 100 -25.27 8.75 -9.58
CA LYS A 100 -24.77 9.19 -10.91
C LYS A 100 -23.85 8.15 -11.56
N ASP A 101 -23.14 7.38 -10.77
CA ASP A 101 -22.22 6.33 -11.25
C ASP A 101 -23.04 5.12 -11.72
N ILE A 102 -24.17 4.82 -11.04
CA ILE A 102 -25.15 3.83 -11.50
C ILE A 102 -25.71 4.19 -12.87
N GLU A 103 -26.12 5.45 -13.07
CA GLU A 103 -26.66 5.94 -14.36
C GLU A 103 -25.61 5.84 -15.48
N LYS A 104 -24.35 6.11 -15.17
CA LYS A 104 -23.24 6.03 -16.12
C LYS A 104 -22.67 4.62 -16.28
N GLN A 105 -23.17 3.64 -15.55
CA GLN A 105 -22.64 2.27 -15.54
C GLN A 105 -21.14 2.22 -15.24
N SER A 106 -20.67 3.07 -14.31
CA SER A 106 -19.26 3.21 -13.95
C SER A 106 -19.07 3.33 -12.45
N MET A 107 -17.84 3.18 -11.98
CA MET A 107 -17.41 3.41 -10.61
C MET A 107 -16.12 4.21 -10.61
N VAL A 108 -15.85 4.94 -9.53
CA VAL A 108 -14.56 5.62 -9.34
C VAL A 108 -13.66 4.74 -8.51
N ILE A 109 -12.42 4.53 -8.99
CA ILE A 109 -11.38 3.80 -8.31
C ILE A 109 -10.30 4.78 -7.86
N ALA A 110 -9.93 4.72 -6.59
CA ALA A 110 -8.79 5.45 -6.03
C ALA A 110 -7.72 4.46 -5.56
N LYS A 111 -6.52 4.57 -6.11
CA LYS A 111 -5.34 3.78 -5.72
C LYS A 111 -4.62 4.48 -4.57
N ARG A 112 -4.36 3.78 -3.45
CA ARG A 112 -3.74 4.39 -2.27
C ARG A 112 -2.28 4.78 -2.47
N TYR A 113 -1.51 3.95 -3.20
CA TYR A 113 -0.05 4.10 -3.30
C TYR A 113 0.42 5.33 -4.07
N ASN A 114 -0.40 5.86 -4.99
CA ASN A 114 -0.06 7.04 -5.81
C ASN A 114 -1.17 8.12 -5.80
N LEU A 115 -2.26 7.87 -5.05
CA LEU A 115 -3.43 8.73 -4.91
C LEU A 115 -4.17 9.01 -6.23
N GLU A 116 -3.91 8.22 -7.26
CA GLU A 116 -4.55 8.34 -8.56
C GLU A 116 -6.02 7.91 -8.49
N LYS A 117 -6.90 8.69 -9.12
CA LYS A 117 -8.30 8.37 -9.31
C LYS A 117 -8.59 8.14 -10.78
N SER A 118 -9.32 7.08 -11.07
CA SER A 118 -9.79 6.76 -12.42
C SER A 118 -11.24 6.28 -12.39
N SER A 119 -11.93 6.39 -13.53
CA SER A 119 -13.27 5.81 -13.70
C SER A 119 -13.13 4.46 -14.40
N LEU A 120 -13.86 3.46 -13.92
CA LEU A 120 -13.92 2.12 -14.49
C LEU A 120 -15.39 1.73 -14.72
N GLY A 121 -15.70 1.18 -15.89
CA GLY A 121 -17.05 0.64 -16.17
C GLY A 121 -17.34 -0.59 -15.30
N PHE A 122 -18.60 -0.80 -14.93
CA PHE A 122 -18.98 -2.00 -14.16
C PHE A 122 -18.65 -3.30 -14.90
N SER A 123 -18.70 -3.31 -16.24
CA SER A 123 -18.28 -4.45 -17.05
C SER A 123 -16.77 -4.74 -16.98
N GLU A 124 -15.98 -3.81 -16.50
CA GLU A 124 -14.53 -3.92 -16.41
C GLU A 124 -14.04 -4.35 -15.02
N ILE A 125 -14.94 -4.76 -14.12
CA ILE A 125 -14.61 -5.22 -12.77
C ILE A 125 -13.58 -6.36 -12.77
N GLU A 126 -13.55 -7.12 -13.87
CA GLU A 126 -12.57 -8.18 -14.12
C GLU A 126 -11.11 -7.68 -14.12
N LYS A 127 -10.89 -6.36 -14.25
CA LYS A 127 -9.55 -5.75 -14.21
C LYS A 127 -9.02 -5.51 -12.79
N ILE A 128 -9.87 -5.56 -11.75
CA ILE A 128 -9.45 -5.26 -10.38
C ILE A 128 -8.31 -6.18 -9.90
N PRO A 129 -8.33 -7.51 -10.13
CA PRO A 129 -7.19 -8.37 -9.75
C PRO A 129 -5.89 -7.91 -10.39
N SER A 130 -5.88 -7.62 -11.69
CA SER A 130 -4.68 -7.16 -12.39
C SER A 130 -4.22 -5.78 -11.93
N ILE A 131 -5.13 -4.89 -11.52
CA ILE A 131 -4.78 -3.59 -10.92
C ILE A 131 -4.11 -3.80 -9.55
N LEU A 132 -4.57 -4.76 -8.74
CA LEU A 132 -3.93 -5.11 -7.47
C LEU A 132 -2.51 -5.66 -7.68
N ASP A 133 -2.31 -6.51 -8.68
CA ASP A 133 -0.98 -7.02 -9.03
C ASP A 133 -0.07 -5.90 -9.55
N GLU A 134 -0.58 -5.00 -10.38
CA GLU A 134 0.16 -3.80 -10.83
C GLU A 134 0.61 -2.93 -9.63
N ILE A 135 -0.29 -2.67 -8.67
CA ILE A 135 0.04 -1.92 -7.45
C ILE A 135 1.17 -2.63 -6.68
N GLN A 136 1.06 -3.95 -6.51
CA GLN A 136 2.06 -4.76 -5.81
C GLN A 136 3.44 -4.64 -6.47
N ASP A 137 3.51 -4.76 -7.79
CA ASP A 137 4.76 -4.73 -8.56
C ASP A 137 5.35 -3.31 -8.58
N ASN A 138 4.53 -2.28 -8.72
CA ASN A 138 4.97 -0.89 -8.69
C ASN A 138 5.54 -0.51 -7.31
N MET A 139 4.90 -0.94 -6.21
CA MET A 139 5.41 -0.71 -4.86
C MET A 139 6.76 -1.39 -4.64
N LEU A 140 6.93 -2.63 -5.11
CA LEU A 140 8.19 -3.35 -5.02
C LEU A 140 9.29 -2.70 -5.87
N THR A 141 8.96 -2.29 -7.09
CA THR A 141 9.88 -1.62 -8.00
C THR A 141 10.37 -0.30 -7.40
N LYS A 142 9.45 0.52 -6.88
CA LYS A 142 9.80 1.78 -6.20
C LYS A 142 10.75 1.53 -5.02
N ALA A 143 10.46 0.58 -4.15
CA ALA A 143 11.30 0.26 -3.01
C ALA A 143 12.71 -0.22 -3.43
N LYS A 144 12.82 -1.02 -4.50
CA LYS A 144 14.11 -1.46 -5.06
C LYS A 144 14.91 -0.28 -5.64
N GLU A 145 14.26 0.63 -6.35
CA GLU A 145 14.90 1.82 -6.91
C GLU A 145 15.41 2.74 -5.81
N GLU A 146 14.60 3.00 -4.79
CA GLU A 146 14.98 3.79 -3.62
C GLU A 146 16.17 3.16 -2.87
N ALA A 147 16.14 1.86 -2.64
CA ALA A 147 17.26 1.15 -2.03
C ALA A 147 18.54 1.28 -2.88
N LYS A 148 18.43 1.13 -4.22
CA LYS A 148 19.57 1.26 -5.13
C LYS A 148 20.15 2.68 -5.13
N VAL A 149 19.31 3.71 -5.18
CA VAL A 149 19.75 5.11 -5.16
C VAL A 149 20.43 5.47 -3.84
N ASN A 150 19.93 4.91 -2.73
CA ASN A 150 20.48 5.14 -1.40
C ASN A 150 21.65 4.21 -1.03
N THR A 151 22.08 3.33 -1.93
CA THR A 151 23.24 2.43 -1.72
C THR A 151 24.47 3.00 -2.42
N THR A 152 25.57 3.15 -1.69
CA THR A 152 26.84 3.65 -2.19
C THR A 152 27.96 2.62 -1.99
N ASP A 153 28.71 2.30 -3.04
CA ASP A 153 29.93 1.51 -2.92
C ASP A 153 31.07 2.41 -2.45
N ILE A 154 31.74 1.99 -1.37
CA ILE A 154 32.79 2.79 -0.74
C ILE A 154 33.92 1.90 -0.24
N SER A 155 35.16 2.21 -0.62
CA SER A 155 36.36 1.51 -0.18
C SER A 155 37.27 2.33 0.73
N ASP A 156 37.09 3.65 0.77
CA ASP A 156 37.87 4.56 1.59
C ASP A 156 37.16 4.82 2.93
N TYR A 157 37.84 4.53 4.03
CA TYR A 157 37.30 4.61 5.37
C TYR A 157 36.96 6.05 5.81
N GLN A 158 37.72 7.06 5.40
CA GLN A 158 37.48 8.43 5.78
C GLN A 158 36.22 8.98 5.05
N LYS A 159 36.08 8.60 3.78
CA LYS A 159 34.87 8.92 3.01
C LYS A 159 33.65 8.20 3.58
N PHE A 160 33.80 6.95 4.04
CA PHE A 160 32.74 6.21 4.71
C PHE A 160 32.26 6.98 5.95
N LYS A 161 33.16 7.38 6.86
CA LYS A 161 32.81 8.14 8.07
C LYS A 161 32.06 9.44 7.75
N SER A 162 32.52 10.18 6.77
CA SER A 162 31.90 11.47 6.39
C SER A 162 30.52 11.33 5.72
N LYS A 163 30.22 10.16 5.13
CA LYS A 163 28.95 9.92 4.44
C LYS A 163 27.91 9.27 5.32
N ILE A 164 28.32 8.42 6.28
CA ILE A 164 27.40 7.66 7.11
C ILE A 164 26.51 8.57 7.96
N GLU A 165 27.01 9.72 8.38
CA GLU A 165 26.25 10.74 9.11
C GLU A 165 25.01 11.25 8.33
N LYS A 166 25.06 11.18 7.00
CA LYS A 166 23.95 11.60 6.12
C LYS A 166 22.90 10.49 5.91
N GLY A 167 23.14 9.30 6.44
CA GLY A 167 22.31 8.12 6.26
C GLY A 167 22.52 7.43 4.90
N GLY A 168 21.76 6.35 4.68
CA GLY A 168 21.84 5.50 3.49
C GLY A 168 22.46 4.14 3.77
N PHE A 169 22.73 3.40 2.70
CA PHE A 169 23.35 2.07 2.75
C PHE A 169 24.73 2.13 2.09
N PHE A 170 25.71 1.45 2.68
CA PHE A 170 27.07 1.44 2.18
C PHE A 170 27.58 0.01 1.99
N ASN A 171 28.01 -0.32 0.77
CA ASN A 171 28.77 -1.52 0.49
C ASN A 171 30.25 -1.23 0.69
N ALA A 172 30.83 -1.75 1.77
CA ALA A 172 32.23 -1.55 2.10
C ALA A 172 32.97 -2.89 2.22
N PRO A 173 34.28 -2.95 1.88
CA PRO A 173 35.08 -4.15 2.11
C PRO A 173 35.18 -4.49 3.61
N TRP A 174 35.06 -5.77 3.94
CA TRP A 174 35.23 -6.28 5.29
C TRP A 174 36.45 -7.17 5.40
N CYS A 175 37.29 -6.91 6.37
CA CYS A 175 38.55 -7.65 6.58
C CYS A 175 38.39 -8.97 7.35
N GLY A 176 37.20 -9.29 7.86
CA GLY A 176 36.90 -10.49 8.64
C GLY A 176 37.36 -10.43 10.11
N LYS A 177 37.84 -9.30 10.61
CA LYS A 177 38.32 -9.13 11.99
C LYS A 177 37.31 -8.39 12.85
N LEU A 178 37.03 -8.92 14.05
CA LEU A 178 36.12 -8.32 15.02
C LEU A 178 36.57 -6.92 15.47
N GLU A 179 37.88 -6.76 15.68
CA GLU A 179 38.49 -5.48 16.09
C GLU A 179 38.17 -4.33 15.13
N CYS A 180 38.14 -4.63 13.81
CA CYS A 180 37.77 -3.62 12.81
C CYS A 180 36.28 -3.27 12.87
N GLU A 181 35.41 -4.23 13.16
CA GLU A 181 34.00 -4.01 13.31
C GLU A 181 33.68 -3.19 14.56
N GLU A 182 34.32 -3.49 15.68
CA GLU A 182 34.21 -2.74 16.93
C GLU A 182 34.65 -1.29 16.73
N LYS A 183 35.78 -1.07 16.07
CA LYS A 183 36.27 0.28 15.74
C LYS A 183 35.27 1.06 14.87
N ILE A 184 34.64 0.42 13.87
CA ILE A 184 33.63 1.07 13.05
C ILE A 184 32.45 1.49 13.92
N LYS A 185 31.94 0.62 14.83
CA LYS A 185 30.83 0.92 15.74
C LYS A 185 31.13 2.07 16.71
N GLU A 186 32.39 2.20 17.12
CA GLU A 186 32.82 3.28 18.04
C GLU A 186 32.95 4.64 17.32
N GLU A 187 33.30 4.61 16.03
CA GLU A 187 33.66 5.81 15.28
C GLU A 187 32.50 6.32 14.38
N THR A 188 31.37 5.58 14.29
CA THR A 188 30.19 5.90 13.45
C THR A 188 28.88 5.74 14.22
#